data_abc737ddd2c5d18e3a4aae9b12b40483
#
_entry.id   abc737ddd2c5d18e3a4aae9b12b40483
#
_cell.length_a   1.000
_cell.length_b   1.000
_cell.length_c   1.000
_cell.angle_alpha   90.00
_cell.angle_beta   90.00
_cell.angle_gamma   90.00
#
_symmetry.space_group_name_H-M   'P 1'
#
loop_
_entity.id
_entity.type
_entity.pdbx_description
1 polymer ?
#
loop_
_entity_poly.entity_id
_entity_poly.type
_entity_poly.pdbx_seq_one_letter_code
_entity_poly.pdbx_strand_id
1 'polypeptide(L)'
;MQKLTKDRIVLIIPYYGSMPPYFDLWKNSAEANHEITFLIVTDLKIPVKKSSNIKVLKMSFDTLKNRIANMLKMKIKLNAPYKLCDYKPAYGLLFYDEIKKFDFWGFCDMDLIFGNIASFIDDEILNRYDKISFHGHFCLMRNCEKMNTLFQNSYSRVLDFRHAFSTNYSCHFDENGTIAWPQNETQIRCYMEAKFVDPKWDSYELICCGNLSECCAIYENGKLTFVNLKKRKEQEIMYIHLQKRKMYGDKQIHGQKFAILRNEFINITEEISHDQIIDELSLKEVDEVKKEEFFKDVREKRKKQVITNLLTGAIRFRINRYRYSWKSR
;
A
#
# COMPACT_ATOMS: atom_id res chain seq x y z
N MET A 1 7.45 -24.62 7.07
CA MET A 1 7.13 -23.20 7.26
C MET A 1 6.33 -23.06 8.55
N GLN A 2 6.75 -22.21 9.45
CA GLN A 2 5.96 -21.88 10.63
C GLN A 2 4.74 -21.08 10.18
N LYS A 3 3.62 -21.30 10.82
CA LYS A 3 2.34 -20.68 10.48
C LYS A 3 2.29 -19.27 11.09
N LEU A 4 1.65 -18.31 10.43
CA LEU A 4 1.30 -17.05 11.06
C LEU A 4 0.13 -17.25 12.02
N THR A 5 0.35 -16.95 13.31
CA THR A 5 -0.70 -17.02 14.33
C THR A 5 -1.67 -15.85 14.16
N LYS A 6 -2.95 -16.14 14.31
CA LYS A 6 -4.02 -15.16 14.20
C LYS A 6 -3.90 -14.06 15.27
N ASP A 7 -4.39 -12.88 14.94
CA ASP A 7 -4.46 -11.70 15.82
C ASP A 7 -3.11 -11.15 16.31
N ARG A 8 -2.01 -11.47 15.60
CA ARG A 8 -0.72 -10.83 15.84
C ARG A 8 -0.53 -9.51 15.09
N ILE A 9 -1.19 -9.36 13.93
CA ILE A 9 -0.99 -8.22 13.01
C ILE A 9 -2.30 -7.46 12.83
N VAL A 10 -2.22 -6.12 12.90
CA VAL A 10 -3.29 -5.22 12.48
C VAL A 10 -2.77 -4.21 11.46
N LEU A 11 -3.46 -4.09 10.32
CA LEU A 11 -3.23 -3.04 9.32
C LEU A 11 -4.25 -1.92 9.51
N ILE A 12 -3.79 -0.71 9.77
CA ILE A 12 -4.61 0.47 10.05
C ILE A 12 -4.75 1.28 8.77
N ILE A 13 -5.98 1.53 8.35
CA ILE A 13 -6.29 2.09 7.04
C ILE A 13 -7.30 3.24 7.21
N PRO A 14 -6.84 4.45 7.59
CA PRO A 14 -7.69 5.63 7.54
C PRO A 14 -7.99 5.98 6.09
N TYR A 15 -9.26 5.90 5.70
CA TYR A 15 -9.70 6.12 4.32
C TYR A 15 -10.97 6.97 4.28
N TYR A 16 -10.94 8.06 3.53
CA TYR A 16 -12.01 9.04 3.39
C TYR A 16 -12.20 9.44 1.93
N GLY A 17 -13.43 9.70 1.54
CA GLY A 17 -13.79 9.99 0.16
C GLY A 17 -14.48 8.80 -0.51
N SER A 18 -14.36 8.67 -1.83
CA SER A 18 -14.96 7.55 -2.57
C SER A 18 -14.06 6.32 -2.57
N MET A 19 -14.65 5.14 -2.37
CA MET A 19 -13.91 3.88 -2.52
C MET A 19 -13.43 3.70 -3.96
N PRO A 20 -12.26 3.06 -4.17
CA PRO A 20 -11.82 2.71 -5.50
C PRO A 20 -12.84 1.77 -6.17
N PRO A 21 -13.01 1.82 -7.50
CA PRO A 21 -13.95 0.97 -8.21
C PRO A 21 -13.78 -0.53 -7.89
N TYR A 22 -12.54 -0.98 -7.75
CA TYR A 22 -12.15 -2.37 -7.43
C TYR A 22 -12.09 -2.68 -5.93
N PHE A 23 -12.79 -1.90 -5.09
CA PHE A 23 -12.79 -2.12 -3.64
C PHE A 23 -13.25 -3.53 -3.23
N ASP A 24 -14.20 -4.12 -3.95
CA ASP A 24 -14.66 -5.48 -3.66
C ASP A 24 -13.55 -6.52 -3.90
N LEU A 25 -12.68 -6.34 -4.89
CA LEU A 25 -11.52 -7.21 -5.12
C LEU A 25 -10.47 -7.03 -4.02
N TRP A 26 -10.20 -5.78 -3.61
CA TRP A 26 -9.36 -5.49 -2.45
C TRP A 26 -9.90 -6.20 -1.20
N LYS A 27 -11.21 -6.04 -0.93
CA LYS A 27 -11.88 -6.61 0.24
C LYS A 27 -11.80 -8.14 0.25
N ASN A 28 -12.09 -8.79 -0.89
CA ASN A 28 -12.03 -10.24 -1.02
C ASN A 28 -10.60 -10.77 -0.76
N SER A 29 -9.59 -10.10 -1.32
CA SER A 29 -8.19 -10.47 -1.11
C SER A 29 -7.73 -10.23 0.34
N ALA A 30 -8.22 -9.19 1.00
CA ALA A 30 -7.97 -8.94 2.42
C ALA A 30 -8.69 -9.99 3.31
N GLU A 31 -9.93 -10.32 3.01
CA GLU A 31 -10.71 -11.33 3.74
C GLU A 31 -10.08 -12.73 3.63
N ALA A 32 -9.38 -13.06 2.54
CA ALA A 32 -8.65 -14.32 2.38
C ALA A 32 -7.47 -14.47 3.36
N ASN A 33 -6.93 -13.36 3.89
CA ASN A 33 -5.83 -13.34 4.86
C ASN A 33 -6.37 -13.30 6.31
N HIS A 34 -7.01 -14.40 6.77
CA HIS A 34 -7.76 -14.42 8.05
C HIS A 34 -6.89 -14.24 9.30
N GLU A 35 -5.59 -14.42 9.20
CA GLU A 35 -4.62 -14.23 10.29
C GLU A 35 -4.38 -12.74 10.58
N ILE A 36 -4.71 -11.86 9.65
CA ILE A 36 -4.45 -10.42 9.72
C ILE A 36 -5.75 -9.66 9.94
N THR A 37 -5.74 -8.73 10.88
CA THR A 37 -6.86 -7.80 11.08
C THR A 37 -6.64 -6.54 10.23
N PHE A 38 -7.64 -6.16 9.43
CA PHE A 38 -7.66 -4.91 8.67
C PHE A 38 -8.60 -3.92 9.35
N LEU A 39 -8.06 -2.87 9.96
CA LEU A 39 -8.82 -1.84 10.66
C LEU A 39 -9.02 -0.62 9.75
N ILE A 40 -10.17 -0.53 9.12
CA ILE A 40 -10.55 0.63 8.29
C ILE A 40 -11.14 1.72 9.18
N VAL A 41 -10.52 2.91 9.17
CA VAL A 41 -11.02 4.09 9.90
C VAL A 41 -11.65 5.04 8.90
N THR A 42 -12.96 5.23 8.99
CA THR A 42 -13.72 5.95 7.95
C THR A 42 -15.10 6.41 8.44
N ASP A 43 -15.66 7.39 7.76
CA ASP A 43 -17.07 7.78 7.85
C ASP A 43 -17.98 7.08 6.83
N LEU A 44 -17.40 6.32 5.90
CA LEU A 44 -18.14 5.59 4.88
C LEU A 44 -18.84 4.37 5.46
N LYS A 45 -20.00 4.02 4.91
CA LYS A 45 -20.66 2.74 5.19
C LYS A 45 -19.97 1.63 4.39
N ILE A 46 -19.29 0.73 5.09
CA ILE A 46 -18.66 -0.45 4.50
C ILE A 46 -19.41 -1.69 5.00
N PRO A 47 -20.04 -2.46 4.11
CA PRO A 47 -20.69 -3.70 4.51
C PRO A 47 -19.64 -4.77 4.78
N VAL A 48 -19.48 -5.14 6.05
CA VAL A 48 -18.59 -6.24 6.49
C VAL A 48 -19.39 -7.22 7.35
N LYS A 49 -19.10 -8.51 7.18
CA LYS A 49 -19.68 -9.56 8.04
C LYS A 49 -19.06 -9.49 9.43
N LYS A 50 -19.83 -9.86 10.46
CA LYS A 50 -19.33 -9.89 11.86
C LYS A 50 -18.11 -10.80 12.03
N SER A 51 -18.04 -11.88 11.28
CA SER A 51 -16.93 -12.84 11.27
C SER A 51 -15.73 -12.41 10.42
N SER A 52 -15.82 -11.32 9.65
CA SER A 52 -14.74 -10.83 8.81
C SER A 52 -13.55 -10.36 9.65
N ASN A 53 -12.34 -10.58 9.15
CA ASN A 53 -11.11 -9.99 9.69
C ASN A 53 -10.96 -8.50 9.36
N ILE A 54 -11.86 -7.94 8.56
CA ILE A 54 -11.99 -6.49 8.33
C ILE A 54 -12.88 -5.91 9.43
N LYS A 55 -12.36 -4.90 10.14
CA LYS A 55 -13.06 -4.14 11.18
C LYS A 55 -13.18 -2.69 10.73
N VAL A 56 -14.32 -2.08 11.03
CA VAL A 56 -14.58 -0.68 10.66
C VAL A 56 -14.71 0.15 11.94
N LEU A 57 -13.79 1.10 12.11
CA LEU A 57 -13.87 2.14 13.14
C LEU A 57 -14.53 3.37 12.52
N LYS A 58 -15.78 3.62 12.93
CA LYS A 58 -16.52 4.81 12.48
C LYS A 58 -15.94 6.07 13.10
N MET A 59 -15.31 6.88 12.26
CA MET A 59 -14.71 8.14 12.67
C MET A 59 -14.77 9.14 11.50
N SER A 60 -15.27 10.35 11.74
CA SER A 60 -15.24 11.40 10.73
C SER A 60 -13.80 11.90 10.50
N PHE A 61 -13.55 12.48 9.33
CA PHE A 61 -12.24 13.07 9.02
C PHE A 61 -11.85 14.18 10.00
N ASP A 62 -12.80 15.02 10.43
CA ASP A 62 -12.56 16.07 11.42
C ASP A 62 -12.27 15.50 12.81
N THR A 63 -12.96 14.42 13.21
CA THR A 63 -12.67 13.73 14.46
C THR A 63 -11.24 13.17 14.47
N LEU A 64 -10.82 12.53 13.36
CA LEU A 64 -9.45 12.05 13.22
C LEU A 64 -8.43 13.19 13.28
N LYS A 65 -8.68 14.29 12.59
CA LYS A 65 -7.84 15.49 12.62
C LYS A 65 -7.66 16.03 14.03
N ASN A 66 -8.76 16.16 14.78
CA ASN A 66 -8.72 16.63 16.17
C ASN A 66 -7.94 15.64 17.07
N ARG A 67 -8.17 14.33 16.90
CA ARG A 67 -7.41 13.28 17.60
C ARG A 67 -5.90 13.44 17.37
N ILE A 68 -5.48 13.60 16.12
CA ILE A 68 -4.06 13.78 15.77
C ILE A 68 -3.50 15.05 16.43
N ALA A 69 -4.18 16.19 16.31
CA ALA A 69 -3.74 17.46 16.89
C ALA A 69 -3.58 17.38 18.41
N ASN A 70 -4.56 16.77 19.10
CA ASN A 70 -4.55 16.62 20.55
C ASN A 70 -3.45 15.70 21.04
N MET A 71 -3.25 14.53 20.38
CA MET A 71 -2.24 13.58 20.78
C MET A 71 -0.81 14.11 20.56
N LEU A 72 -0.59 14.79 19.44
CA LEU A 72 0.73 15.35 19.11
C LEU A 72 0.99 16.70 19.80
N LYS A 73 -0.01 17.30 20.42
CA LYS A 73 0.03 18.64 21.07
C LYS A 73 0.67 19.69 20.14
N MET A 74 0.33 19.66 18.86
CA MET A 74 0.85 20.58 17.86
C MET A 74 -0.20 21.02 16.87
N LYS A 75 0.00 22.19 16.24
CA LYS A 75 -0.83 22.67 15.14
C LYS A 75 -0.48 21.88 13.88
N ILE A 76 -1.42 21.10 13.37
CA ILE A 76 -1.27 20.28 12.18
C ILE A 76 -1.94 20.88 10.95
N LYS A 77 -1.50 20.43 9.77
CA LYS A 77 -2.09 20.75 8.46
C LYS A 77 -2.56 19.44 7.81
N LEU A 78 -3.82 19.10 8.03
CA LEU A 78 -4.50 17.95 7.44
C LEU A 78 -5.77 18.46 6.75
N ASN A 79 -5.60 19.01 5.54
CA ASN A 79 -6.66 19.71 4.81
C ASN A 79 -7.39 18.78 3.81
N ALA A 80 -6.82 17.63 3.49
CA ALA A 80 -7.41 16.66 2.58
C ALA A 80 -7.00 15.24 2.94
N PRO A 81 -7.84 14.22 2.65
CA PRO A 81 -7.54 12.82 2.97
C PRO A 81 -6.20 12.32 2.43
N TYR A 82 -5.79 12.74 1.24
CA TYR A 82 -4.50 12.33 0.66
C TYR A 82 -3.29 12.66 1.56
N LYS A 83 -3.38 13.73 2.36
CA LYS A 83 -2.33 14.14 3.31
C LYS A 83 -2.11 13.11 4.44
N LEU A 84 -3.03 12.16 4.64
CA LEU A 84 -2.89 11.08 5.63
C LEU A 84 -1.67 10.18 5.36
N CYS A 85 -1.13 10.15 4.14
CA CYS A 85 0.13 9.43 3.85
C CYS A 85 1.28 9.94 4.73
N ASP A 86 1.35 11.24 5.02
CA ASP A 86 2.37 11.78 5.91
C ASP A 86 2.19 11.35 7.38
N TYR A 87 0.97 10.97 7.79
CA TYR A 87 0.66 10.57 9.17
C TYR A 87 0.74 9.06 9.40
N LYS A 88 0.89 8.24 8.38
CA LYS A 88 1.03 6.77 8.50
C LYS A 88 2.07 6.36 9.54
N PRO A 89 3.26 6.99 9.60
CA PRO A 89 4.27 6.67 10.61
C PRO A 89 3.83 6.86 12.07
N ALA A 90 2.80 7.65 12.32
CA ALA A 90 2.28 7.93 13.65
C ALA A 90 1.11 7.02 14.05
N TYR A 91 0.62 6.14 13.18
CA TYR A 91 -0.59 5.35 13.45
C TYR A 91 -0.48 4.47 14.69
N GLY A 92 0.71 3.91 14.98
CA GLY A 92 0.94 3.13 16.20
C GLY A 92 0.68 3.91 17.50
N LEU A 93 0.99 5.20 17.50
CA LEU A 93 0.66 6.11 18.60
C LEU A 93 -0.80 6.54 18.54
N LEU A 94 -1.27 6.97 17.36
CA LEU A 94 -2.60 7.57 17.17
C LEU A 94 -3.75 6.60 17.44
N PHE A 95 -3.55 5.31 17.19
CA PHE A 95 -4.56 4.26 17.35
C PHE A 95 -4.19 3.24 18.43
N TYR A 96 -3.34 3.63 19.39
CA TYR A 96 -2.82 2.70 20.40
C TYR A 96 -3.93 1.94 21.15
N ASP A 97 -5.01 2.61 21.54
CA ASP A 97 -6.11 1.96 22.27
C ASP A 97 -6.81 0.87 21.47
N GLU A 98 -6.92 1.05 20.16
CA GLU A 98 -7.53 0.08 19.26
C GLU A 98 -6.60 -1.10 18.94
N ILE A 99 -5.28 -0.89 19.04
CA ILE A 99 -4.28 -1.87 18.56
C ILE A 99 -3.44 -2.51 19.66
N LYS A 100 -3.55 -2.12 20.93
CA LYS A 100 -2.68 -2.55 22.04
C LYS A 100 -2.61 -4.06 22.27
N LYS A 101 -3.57 -4.83 21.77
CA LYS A 101 -3.58 -6.29 21.86
C LYS A 101 -2.76 -7.00 20.78
N PHE A 102 -2.36 -6.30 19.73
CA PHE A 102 -1.60 -6.87 18.62
C PHE A 102 -0.10 -6.70 18.82
N ASP A 103 0.69 -7.67 18.37
CA ASP A 103 2.15 -7.64 18.44
C ASP A 103 2.74 -6.66 17.41
N PHE A 104 2.07 -6.54 16.26
CA PHE A 104 2.45 -5.68 15.16
C PHE A 104 1.28 -4.84 14.69
N TRP A 105 1.55 -3.60 14.40
CA TRP A 105 0.68 -2.74 13.64
C TRP A 105 1.34 -2.34 12.32
N GLY A 106 0.55 -1.92 11.38
CA GLY A 106 1.05 -1.45 10.11
C GLY A 106 0.03 -0.64 9.35
N PHE A 107 0.35 -0.36 8.12
CA PHE A 107 -0.56 0.30 7.19
C PHE A 107 -0.45 -0.32 5.80
N CYS A 108 -1.52 -0.21 5.05
CA CYS A 108 -1.53 -0.53 3.64
C CYS A 108 -2.43 0.44 2.86
N ASP A 109 -2.22 0.52 1.54
CA ASP A 109 -3.08 1.32 0.67
C ASP A 109 -4.29 0.49 0.18
N MET A 110 -5.35 1.18 -0.24
CA MET A 110 -6.58 0.56 -0.77
C MET A 110 -6.48 0.16 -2.25
N ASP A 111 -5.34 0.34 -2.86
CA ASP A 111 -5.05 -0.05 -4.24
C ASP A 111 -4.06 -1.23 -4.32
N LEU A 112 -4.10 -2.11 -3.30
CA LEU A 112 -3.43 -3.40 -3.29
C LEU A 112 -4.41 -4.52 -3.60
N ILE A 113 -3.95 -5.58 -4.26
CA ILE A 113 -4.60 -6.89 -4.25
C ILE A 113 -3.62 -7.85 -3.56
N PHE A 114 -4.07 -8.47 -2.49
CA PHE A 114 -3.23 -9.35 -1.67
C PHE A 114 -3.25 -10.79 -2.18
N GLY A 115 -2.09 -11.44 -2.16
CA GLY A 115 -1.96 -12.88 -2.15
C GLY A 115 -1.99 -13.41 -0.70
N ASN A 116 -1.39 -14.57 -0.48
CA ASN A 116 -1.27 -15.16 0.85
C ASN A 116 -0.11 -14.51 1.61
N ILE A 117 -0.40 -13.53 2.47
CA ILE A 117 0.61 -12.81 3.25
C ILE A 117 1.36 -13.76 4.18
N ALA A 118 0.69 -14.77 4.74
CA ALA A 118 1.29 -15.74 5.65
C ALA A 118 2.34 -16.65 4.98
N SER A 119 2.38 -16.72 3.65
CA SER A 119 3.46 -17.38 2.91
C SER A 119 4.77 -16.59 2.93
N PHE A 120 4.73 -15.31 3.28
CA PHE A 120 5.89 -14.40 3.27
C PHE A 120 6.25 -13.86 4.65
N ILE A 121 5.30 -13.85 5.57
CA ILE A 121 5.44 -13.30 6.92
C ILE A 121 4.84 -14.32 7.89
N ASP A 122 5.71 -15.00 8.64
CA ASP A 122 5.34 -15.99 9.65
C ASP A 122 5.71 -15.54 11.06
N ASP A 123 5.44 -16.37 12.06
CA ASP A 123 5.74 -16.08 13.46
C ASP A 123 7.24 -15.97 13.74
N GLU A 124 8.09 -16.68 13.00
CA GLU A 124 9.54 -16.58 13.15
C GLU A 124 10.03 -15.20 12.71
N ILE A 125 9.57 -14.71 11.57
CA ILE A 125 9.87 -13.36 11.08
C ILE A 125 9.40 -12.30 12.08
N LEU A 126 8.16 -12.42 12.59
CA LEU A 126 7.63 -11.50 13.60
C LEU A 126 8.44 -11.52 14.90
N ASN A 127 8.93 -12.68 15.33
CA ASN A 127 9.75 -12.77 16.54
C ASN A 127 11.14 -12.17 16.36
N ARG A 128 11.71 -12.30 15.17
CA ARG A 128 13.09 -11.90 14.86
C ARG A 128 13.24 -10.43 14.50
N TYR A 129 12.24 -9.81 13.85
CA TYR A 129 12.34 -8.46 13.30
C TYR A 129 11.42 -7.47 14.02
N ASP A 130 11.78 -6.20 13.98
CA ASP A 130 11.03 -5.10 14.59
C ASP A 130 10.18 -4.37 13.52
N LYS A 131 10.58 -4.50 12.25
CA LYS A 131 9.94 -3.86 11.12
C LYS A 131 9.97 -4.78 9.90
N ILE A 132 8.88 -4.77 9.14
CA ILE A 132 8.74 -5.54 7.89
C ILE A 132 8.33 -4.59 6.78
N SER A 133 9.12 -4.55 5.70
CA SER A 133 9.01 -3.59 4.60
C SER A 133 9.26 -2.13 5.03
N PHE A 134 9.42 -1.23 4.07
CA PHE A 134 9.58 0.22 4.28
C PHE A 134 8.82 1.05 3.24
N HIS A 135 7.94 0.40 2.49
CA HIS A 135 7.20 1.06 1.42
C HIS A 135 6.01 1.84 1.98
N GLY A 136 5.73 3.00 1.42
CA GLY A 136 4.60 3.82 1.82
C GLY A 136 3.24 3.13 1.61
N HIS A 137 3.17 2.15 0.71
CA HIS A 137 1.96 1.39 0.43
C HIS A 137 1.76 0.13 1.30
N PHE A 138 2.82 -0.37 1.96
CA PHE A 138 2.75 -1.49 2.92
C PHE A 138 3.94 -1.48 3.87
N CYS A 139 3.68 -1.47 5.17
CA CYS A 139 4.70 -1.57 6.19
C CYS A 139 4.10 -2.14 7.48
N LEU A 140 4.87 -2.99 8.20
CA LEU A 140 4.53 -3.46 9.54
C LEU A 140 5.61 -3.02 10.53
N MET A 141 5.20 -2.71 11.74
CA MET A 141 6.07 -2.31 12.85
C MET A 141 5.65 -3.02 14.13
N ARG A 142 6.63 -3.45 14.93
CA ARG A 142 6.38 -4.03 16.26
C ARG A 142 5.62 -3.03 17.13
N ASN A 143 4.58 -3.49 17.81
CA ASN A 143 3.78 -2.65 18.67
C ASN A 143 4.47 -2.47 20.03
N CYS A 144 5.41 -1.54 20.10
CA CYS A 144 6.11 -1.15 21.31
C CYS A 144 6.39 0.36 21.30
N GLU A 145 6.65 0.96 22.46
CA GLU A 145 6.86 2.40 22.59
C GLU A 145 7.91 2.94 21.64
N LYS A 146 9.07 2.26 21.54
CA LYS A 146 10.17 2.64 20.63
C LYS A 146 9.70 2.76 19.19
N MET A 147 8.90 1.81 18.69
CA MET A 147 8.44 1.78 17.30
C MET A 147 7.24 2.71 17.07
N ASN A 148 6.35 2.84 18.05
CA ASN A 148 5.18 3.72 17.98
C ASN A 148 5.56 5.21 17.99
N THR A 149 6.70 5.55 18.58
CA THR A 149 7.23 6.93 18.66
C THR A 149 8.40 7.19 17.72
N LEU A 150 8.84 6.19 16.94
CA LEU A 150 10.01 6.28 16.06
C LEU A 150 9.98 7.48 15.11
N PHE A 151 8.79 7.84 14.60
CA PHE A 151 8.60 8.97 13.70
C PHE A 151 8.98 10.33 14.31
N GLN A 152 9.05 10.44 15.64
CA GLN A 152 9.40 11.65 16.36
C GLN A 152 10.91 11.90 16.43
N ASN A 153 11.72 10.89 16.13
CA ASN A 153 13.16 11.01 16.13
C ASN A 153 13.62 11.89 14.96
N SER A 154 14.51 12.82 15.23
CA SER A 154 15.10 13.71 14.24
C SER A 154 16.53 13.28 13.92
N TYR A 155 16.78 12.95 12.67
CA TYR A 155 18.12 12.66 12.15
C TYR A 155 18.46 13.70 11.09
N SER A 156 19.71 14.12 11.01
CA SER A 156 20.18 15.22 10.17
C SER A 156 19.88 15.06 8.66
N ARG A 157 19.62 13.85 8.23
CA ARG A 157 19.35 13.51 6.81
C ARG A 157 17.92 13.11 6.54
N VAL A 158 17.05 13.10 7.55
CA VAL A 158 15.67 12.60 7.44
C VAL A 158 14.70 13.78 7.59
N LEU A 159 13.60 13.71 6.86
CA LEU A 159 12.53 14.68 7.00
C LEU A 159 11.96 14.66 8.42
N ASP A 160 11.93 15.82 9.07
CA ASP A 160 11.33 15.97 10.40
C ASP A 160 9.80 15.93 10.32
N PHE A 161 9.17 15.20 11.26
CA PHE A 161 7.72 15.05 11.31
C PHE A 161 7.00 16.38 11.56
N ARG A 162 7.60 17.31 12.32
CA ARG A 162 7.01 18.62 12.59
C ARG A 162 6.84 19.38 11.30
N HIS A 163 7.86 19.34 10.44
CA HIS A 163 7.74 19.92 9.09
C HIS A 163 6.66 19.23 8.27
N ALA A 164 6.69 17.91 8.17
CA ALA A 164 5.73 17.15 7.38
C ALA A 164 4.27 17.42 7.83
N PHE A 165 4.02 17.45 9.14
CA PHE A 165 2.67 17.59 9.69
C PHE A 165 2.16 19.04 9.71
N SER A 166 3.04 20.02 9.60
CA SER A 166 2.68 21.46 9.58
C SER A 166 2.60 22.10 8.20
N THR A 167 2.87 21.34 7.12
CA THR A 167 2.81 21.85 5.73
C THR A 167 1.50 21.52 5.04
N ASN A 168 1.08 22.33 4.08
CA ASN A 168 -0.15 22.14 3.29
C ASN A 168 -0.02 21.08 2.18
N TYR A 169 1.20 20.65 1.86
CA TYR A 169 1.49 19.67 0.81
C TYR A 169 1.91 18.34 1.41
N SER A 170 1.74 17.27 0.63
CA SER A 170 2.26 15.93 1.02
C SER A 170 3.79 15.93 0.87
N CYS A 171 4.45 15.54 1.93
CA CYS A 171 5.89 15.32 2.00
C CYS A 171 6.29 13.87 1.71
N HIS A 172 5.32 12.96 1.60
CA HIS A 172 5.55 11.52 1.57
C HIS A 172 6.41 11.08 2.76
N PHE A 173 6.00 11.47 3.95
CA PHE A 173 6.75 11.19 5.18
C PHE A 173 6.79 9.70 5.48
N ASP A 174 5.80 8.93 5.02
CA ASP A 174 5.79 7.47 5.02
C ASP A 174 6.95 6.84 4.23
N GLU A 175 7.50 7.57 3.25
CA GLU A 175 8.62 7.11 2.41
C GLU A 175 9.93 7.89 2.67
N ASN A 176 9.87 9.06 3.31
CA ASN A 176 11.01 9.95 3.48
C ASN A 176 11.31 10.32 4.95
N GLY A 177 10.45 9.88 5.86
CA GLY A 177 10.64 10.05 7.30
C GLY A 177 11.54 8.98 7.91
N THR A 178 11.70 9.01 9.21
CA THR A 178 12.54 8.09 9.99
C THR A 178 12.19 6.62 9.74
N ILE A 179 10.93 6.32 9.40
CA ILE A 179 10.48 4.95 9.10
C ILE A 179 11.13 4.38 7.84
N ALA A 180 11.40 5.20 6.84
CA ALA A 180 11.99 4.76 5.58
C ALA A 180 13.49 4.50 5.67
N TRP A 181 14.15 5.00 6.73
CA TRP A 181 15.61 4.96 6.83
C TRP A 181 16.13 3.78 7.66
N PRO A 182 17.34 3.34 7.36
CA PRO A 182 17.77 2.01 7.69
C PRO A 182 18.34 1.86 9.09
N GLN A 183 18.43 0.66 9.38
CA GLN A 183 18.93 -0.19 10.43
C GLN A 183 20.15 0.36 11.19
N ASN A 184 21.09 1.02 10.51
CA ASN A 184 22.38 1.39 11.08
C ASN A 184 22.31 2.57 12.06
N GLU A 185 21.36 3.48 11.89
CA GLU A 185 21.22 4.64 12.78
C GLU A 185 20.18 4.40 13.88
N THR A 186 19.26 3.43 13.70
CA THR A 186 18.14 3.22 14.62
C THR A 186 18.22 1.94 15.44
N GLN A 187 19.15 1.04 15.12
CA GLN A 187 19.25 -0.32 15.69
C GLN A 187 17.93 -1.11 15.58
N ILE A 188 17.20 -0.92 14.50
CA ILE A 188 15.95 -1.61 14.19
C ILE A 188 16.24 -2.75 13.24
N ARG A 189 15.80 -3.95 13.60
CA ARG A 189 15.91 -5.13 12.74
C ARG A 189 14.81 -5.12 11.70
N CYS A 190 15.16 -4.97 10.42
CA CYS A 190 14.21 -4.91 9.32
C CYS A 190 14.24 -6.18 8.47
N TYR A 191 13.05 -6.67 8.11
CA TYR A 191 12.86 -7.75 7.12
C TYR A 191 12.40 -7.14 5.79
N MET A 192 13.14 -7.43 4.71
CA MET A 192 12.97 -6.76 3.41
C MET A 192 12.75 -7.73 2.25
N GLU A 193 12.63 -9.03 2.53
CA GLU A 193 12.62 -10.08 1.50
C GLU A 193 11.22 -10.41 0.95
N ALA A 194 10.18 -9.76 1.45
CA ALA A 194 8.82 -9.99 0.96
C ALA A 194 8.70 -9.58 -0.51
N LYS A 195 8.21 -10.51 -1.34
CA LYS A 195 8.09 -10.32 -2.79
C LYS A 195 6.74 -9.69 -3.14
N PHE A 196 6.76 -8.60 -3.88
CA PHE A 196 5.57 -7.91 -4.34
C PHE A 196 5.81 -7.27 -5.71
N VAL A 197 4.74 -6.86 -6.36
CA VAL A 197 4.78 -6.11 -7.62
C VAL A 197 4.33 -4.68 -7.38
N ASP A 198 5.20 -3.74 -7.72
CA ASP A 198 4.96 -2.30 -7.64
C ASP A 198 5.33 -1.64 -8.97
N PRO A 199 4.44 -1.67 -9.97
CA PRO A 199 4.71 -1.07 -11.27
C PRO A 199 4.86 0.45 -11.15
N LYS A 200 5.75 1.04 -11.93
CA LYS A 200 5.87 2.49 -11.99
C LYS A 200 4.54 3.12 -12.39
N TRP A 201 4.15 4.19 -11.71
CA TRP A 201 2.87 4.87 -11.92
C TRP A 201 2.66 5.44 -13.33
N ASP A 202 3.77 5.67 -14.07
CA ASP A 202 3.81 6.19 -15.44
C ASP A 202 4.18 5.13 -16.48
N SER A 203 4.31 3.86 -16.08
CA SER A 203 4.50 2.72 -16.98
C SER A 203 3.17 2.02 -17.24
N TYR A 204 2.84 1.81 -18.51
CA TYR A 204 1.65 1.03 -18.88
C TYR A 204 1.81 -0.45 -18.52
N GLU A 205 3.01 -0.99 -18.71
CA GLU A 205 3.31 -2.39 -18.41
C GLU A 205 3.38 -2.67 -16.91
N LEU A 206 2.99 -3.87 -16.50
CA LEU A 206 3.26 -4.41 -15.18
C LEU A 206 4.72 -4.85 -15.15
N ILE A 207 5.58 -3.99 -14.62
CA ILE A 207 7.02 -4.26 -14.51
C ILE A 207 7.30 -4.70 -13.08
N CYS A 208 7.73 -5.94 -12.92
CA CYS A 208 8.39 -6.39 -11.70
C CYS A 208 9.90 -6.07 -11.78
N CYS A 209 10.56 -5.99 -10.64
CA CYS A 209 12.01 -5.74 -10.54
C CYS A 209 12.79 -6.51 -11.62
N GLY A 210 13.29 -5.81 -12.65
CA GLY A 210 14.16 -6.42 -13.65
C GLY A 210 13.68 -6.50 -15.10
N ASN A 211 12.93 -5.53 -15.63
CA ASN A 211 12.60 -5.41 -17.07
C ASN A 211 11.78 -6.57 -17.67
N LEU A 212 10.54 -6.70 -17.25
CA LEU A 212 9.65 -7.67 -17.90
C LEU A 212 8.44 -6.96 -18.50
N SER A 213 8.46 -6.77 -19.80
CA SER A 213 7.26 -6.59 -20.61
C SER A 213 6.45 -7.89 -20.65
N GLU A 214 5.15 -7.81 -20.92
CA GLU A 214 4.27 -8.97 -21.07
C GLU A 214 4.10 -9.81 -19.79
N CYS A 215 3.82 -9.12 -18.68
CA CYS A 215 3.53 -9.76 -17.42
C CYS A 215 2.08 -9.54 -17.00
N CYS A 216 1.55 -10.50 -16.27
CA CYS A 216 0.28 -10.39 -15.57
C CYS A 216 0.41 -10.91 -14.14
N ALA A 217 -0.61 -10.68 -13.31
CA ALA A 217 -0.77 -11.38 -12.06
C ALA A 217 -2.07 -12.19 -12.10
N ILE A 218 -2.05 -13.42 -11.58
CA ILE A 218 -3.22 -14.30 -11.49
C ILE A 218 -3.55 -14.45 -10.01
N TYR A 219 -4.76 -14.03 -9.66
CA TYR A 219 -5.33 -14.26 -8.33
C TYR A 219 -6.20 -15.51 -8.36
N GLU A 220 -5.99 -16.40 -7.41
CA GLU A 220 -6.79 -17.62 -7.26
C GLU A 220 -6.92 -17.97 -5.77
N ASN A 221 -8.13 -17.86 -5.22
CA ASN A 221 -8.46 -18.29 -3.85
C ASN A 221 -7.48 -17.79 -2.77
N GLY A 222 -7.09 -16.52 -2.80
CA GLY A 222 -6.15 -15.94 -1.84
C GLY A 222 -4.68 -16.09 -2.20
N LYS A 223 -4.35 -16.80 -3.26
CA LYS A 223 -3.00 -16.89 -3.81
C LYS A 223 -2.84 -15.91 -4.97
N LEU A 224 -1.70 -15.22 -5.03
CA LEU A 224 -1.38 -14.30 -6.11
C LEU A 224 -0.06 -14.72 -6.76
N THR A 225 -0.11 -15.00 -8.05
CA THR A 225 1.04 -15.44 -8.84
C THR A 225 1.36 -14.42 -9.93
N PHE A 226 2.57 -13.93 -9.95
CA PHE A 226 3.07 -13.08 -11.03
C PHE A 226 3.67 -13.93 -12.13
N VAL A 227 3.23 -13.71 -13.37
CA VAL A 227 3.55 -14.55 -14.52
C VAL A 227 4.19 -13.70 -15.61
N ASN A 228 5.37 -14.10 -16.07
CA ASN A 228 5.90 -13.65 -17.35
C ASN A 228 5.32 -14.52 -18.45
N LEU A 229 4.40 -13.99 -19.22
CA LEU A 229 3.66 -14.74 -20.26
C LEU A 229 4.58 -15.33 -21.34
N LYS A 230 5.61 -14.57 -21.76
CA LYS A 230 6.54 -15.00 -22.80
C LYS A 230 7.51 -16.09 -22.36
N LYS A 231 8.05 -15.96 -21.13
CA LYS A 231 9.04 -16.90 -20.58
C LYS A 231 8.39 -18.03 -19.81
N ARG A 232 7.09 -18.00 -19.59
CA ARG A 232 6.32 -18.94 -18.74
C ARG A 232 6.94 -19.13 -17.35
N LYS A 233 7.51 -18.04 -16.79
CA LYS A 233 8.09 -18.03 -15.45
C LYS A 233 7.09 -17.44 -14.48
N GLU A 234 6.90 -18.14 -13.39
CA GLU A 234 5.95 -17.80 -12.35
C GLU A 234 6.64 -17.55 -11.02
N GLN A 235 6.06 -16.65 -10.24
CA GLN A 235 6.50 -16.37 -8.90
C GLN A 235 5.30 -15.98 -8.03
N GLU A 236 5.12 -16.66 -6.90
CA GLU A 236 4.16 -16.20 -5.90
C GLU A 236 4.61 -14.86 -5.33
N ILE A 237 3.65 -13.95 -5.15
CA ILE A 237 3.86 -12.60 -4.62
C ILE A 237 2.88 -12.31 -3.49
N MET A 238 3.33 -11.51 -2.53
CA MET A 238 2.55 -11.13 -1.36
C MET A 238 1.39 -10.18 -1.73
N TYR A 239 1.63 -9.26 -2.63
CA TYR A 239 0.61 -8.34 -3.18
C TYR A 239 1.07 -7.70 -4.49
N ILE A 240 0.11 -7.13 -5.21
CA ILE A 240 0.35 -6.19 -6.31
C ILE A 240 -0.21 -4.81 -5.92
N HIS A 241 0.58 -3.74 -6.15
CA HIS A 241 0.17 -2.36 -5.95
C HIS A 241 -0.28 -1.75 -7.28
N LEU A 242 -1.52 -1.28 -7.36
CA LEU A 242 -2.10 -0.78 -8.61
C LEU A 242 -1.76 0.68 -8.92
N GLN A 243 -1.02 1.38 -8.03
CA GLN A 243 -0.55 2.76 -8.23
C GLN A 243 -1.66 3.76 -8.57
N LYS A 244 -2.86 3.56 -8.01
CA LYS A 244 -4.06 4.36 -8.30
C LYS A 244 -4.35 4.51 -9.79
N ARG A 245 -3.96 3.51 -10.59
CA ARG A 245 -4.30 3.49 -12.01
C ARG A 245 -5.77 3.20 -12.22
N LYS A 246 -6.32 3.74 -13.29
CA LYS A 246 -7.67 3.39 -13.71
C LYS A 246 -7.64 1.94 -14.20
N MET A 247 -8.40 1.09 -13.50
CA MET A 247 -8.58 -0.32 -13.87
C MET A 247 -9.95 -0.50 -14.50
N TYR A 248 -10.05 -1.42 -15.45
CA TYR A 248 -11.28 -1.82 -16.11
C TYR A 248 -11.63 -3.26 -15.73
N GLY A 249 -12.87 -3.67 -15.97
CA GLY A 249 -13.32 -5.06 -15.81
C GLY A 249 -13.57 -5.51 -14.35
N ASP A 250 -13.44 -4.63 -13.37
CA ASP A 250 -13.66 -4.95 -11.95
C ASP A 250 -15.07 -5.51 -11.69
N LYS A 251 -16.10 -4.95 -12.33
CA LYS A 251 -17.49 -5.38 -12.17
C LYS A 251 -17.82 -6.71 -12.85
N GLN A 252 -16.94 -7.20 -13.70
CA GLN A 252 -17.08 -8.46 -14.42
C GLN A 252 -16.45 -9.64 -13.67
N ILE A 253 -15.79 -9.38 -12.56
CA ILE A 253 -15.20 -10.42 -11.73
C ILE A 253 -16.26 -10.98 -10.79
N HIS A 254 -16.62 -12.24 -11.00
CA HIS A 254 -17.69 -12.92 -10.25
C HIS A 254 -17.18 -14.05 -9.36
N GLY A 255 -15.90 -14.42 -9.48
CA GLY A 255 -15.30 -15.54 -8.77
C GLY A 255 -14.07 -15.15 -7.94
N GLN A 256 -13.43 -16.18 -7.42
CA GLN A 256 -12.17 -16.07 -6.68
C GLN A 256 -10.95 -16.28 -7.58
N LYS A 257 -11.15 -16.28 -8.92
CA LYS A 257 -10.09 -16.48 -9.90
C LYS A 257 -10.17 -15.42 -10.99
N PHE A 258 -9.12 -14.62 -11.12
CA PHE A 258 -9.05 -13.56 -12.14
C PHE A 258 -7.59 -13.20 -12.45
N ALA A 259 -7.37 -12.65 -13.64
CA ALA A 259 -6.08 -12.08 -14.02
C ALA A 259 -6.09 -10.55 -13.86
N ILE A 260 -4.92 -10.01 -13.52
CA ILE A 260 -4.63 -8.57 -13.46
C ILE A 260 -3.62 -8.27 -14.55
N LEU A 261 -4.07 -7.55 -15.55
CA LEU A 261 -3.24 -7.05 -16.63
C LEU A 261 -2.90 -5.57 -16.41
N ARG A 262 -2.28 -4.95 -17.37
CA ARG A 262 -1.77 -3.57 -17.38
C ARG A 262 -2.71 -2.57 -16.67
N ASN A 263 -3.99 -2.56 -17.07
CA ASN A 263 -5.02 -1.69 -16.50
C ASN A 263 -6.41 -2.34 -16.53
N GLU A 264 -6.48 -3.67 -16.53
CA GLU A 264 -7.76 -4.38 -16.49
C GLU A 264 -7.70 -5.66 -15.65
N PHE A 265 -8.88 -6.04 -15.15
CA PHE A 265 -9.14 -7.33 -14.54
C PHE A 265 -9.88 -8.20 -15.54
N ILE A 266 -9.51 -9.47 -15.62
CA ILE A 266 -10.13 -10.46 -16.50
C ILE A 266 -10.65 -11.60 -15.66
N ASN A 267 -11.95 -11.86 -15.74
CA ASN A 267 -12.53 -13.02 -15.07
C ASN A 267 -12.02 -14.31 -15.72
N ILE A 268 -11.62 -15.27 -14.89
CA ILE A 268 -11.17 -16.59 -15.33
C ILE A 268 -12.23 -17.60 -14.88
N THR A 269 -12.75 -18.39 -15.80
CA THR A 269 -13.67 -19.48 -15.48
C THR A 269 -12.90 -20.64 -14.84
N GLU A 270 -13.52 -21.32 -13.86
CA GLU A 270 -12.86 -22.41 -13.10
C GLU A 270 -12.51 -23.64 -13.95
N GLU A 271 -13.12 -23.78 -15.13
CA GLU A 271 -12.97 -24.94 -16.02
C GLU A 271 -11.68 -24.92 -16.86
N ILE A 272 -10.95 -23.80 -16.88
CA ILE A 272 -9.77 -23.60 -17.73
C ILE A 272 -8.49 -23.97 -16.95
N SER A 273 -7.64 -24.81 -17.55
CA SER A 273 -6.35 -25.15 -16.97
C SER A 273 -5.41 -23.94 -16.88
N HIS A 274 -4.44 -23.98 -15.97
CA HIS A 274 -3.48 -22.90 -15.77
C HIS A 274 -2.68 -22.57 -17.05
N ASP A 275 -2.26 -23.61 -17.80
CA ASP A 275 -1.55 -23.43 -19.07
C ASP A 275 -2.41 -22.76 -20.13
N GLN A 276 -3.69 -23.15 -20.23
CA GLN A 276 -4.65 -22.51 -21.15
C GLN A 276 -4.86 -21.03 -20.80
N ILE A 277 -4.92 -20.69 -19.49
CA ILE A 277 -5.00 -19.29 -19.05
C ILE A 277 -3.80 -18.50 -19.56
N ILE A 278 -2.58 -19.03 -19.41
CA ILE A 278 -1.37 -18.37 -19.87
C ILE A 278 -1.37 -18.20 -21.39
N ASP A 279 -1.84 -19.21 -22.12
CA ASP A 279 -1.95 -19.15 -23.59
C ASP A 279 -2.93 -18.06 -24.02
N GLU A 280 -4.14 -18.03 -23.46
CA GLU A 280 -5.14 -16.99 -23.75
C GLU A 280 -4.66 -15.58 -23.42
N LEU A 281 -4.02 -15.40 -22.26
CA LEU A 281 -3.48 -14.10 -21.87
C LEU A 281 -2.29 -13.67 -22.73
N SER A 282 -1.51 -14.62 -23.25
CA SER A 282 -0.36 -14.37 -24.14
C SER A 282 -0.82 -13.88 -25.52
N LEU A 283 -1.97 -14.33 -25.98
CA LEU A 283 -2.57 -13.94 -27.26
C LEU A 283 -3.33 -12.62 -27.19
N LYS A 284 -3.52 -12.08 -25.97
CA LYS A 284 -4.30 -10.86 -25.78
C LYS A 284 -3.54 -9.63 -26.28
N GLU A 285 -4.03 -9.04 -27.33
CA GLU A 285 -3.50 -7.81 -27.91
C GLU A 285 -3.62 -6.62 -26.94
N VAL A 286 -2.76 -5.64 -27.16
CA VAL A 286 -2.81 -4.37 -26.43
C VAL A 286 -4.01 -3.57 -26.92
N ASP A 287 -4.90 -3.20 -26.00
CA ASP A 287 -5.98 -2.26 -26.30
C ASP A 287 -5.39 -0.84 -26.40
N GLU A 288 -5.16 -0.37 -27.60
CA GLU A 288 -4.53 0.94 -27.85
C GLU A 288 -5.39 2.10 -27.31
N VAL A 289 -6.72 1.95 -27.28
CA VAL A 289 -7.61 2.99 -26.71
C VAL A 289 -7.38 3.10 -25.19
N LYS A 290 -7.36 1.99 -24.47
CA LYS A 290 -7.08 1.98 -23.01
C LYS A 290 -5.67 2.46 -22.72
N LYS A 291 -4.71 2.16 -23.57
CA LYS A 291 -3.33 2.61 -23.45
C LYS A 291 -3.21 4.13 -23.64
N GLU A 292 -3.89 4.69 -24.63
CA GLU A 292 -3.95 6.14 -24.83
C GLU A 292 -4.61 6.86 -23.64
N GLU A 293 -5.71 6.31 -23.12
CA GLU A 293 -6.37 6.83 -21.93
C GLU A 293 -5.43 6.80 -20.70
N PHE A 294 -4.67 5.73 -20.52
CA PHE A 294 -3.68 5.65 -19.45
C PHE A 294 -2.64 6.77 -19.56
N PHE A 295 -2.06 7.00 -20.73
CA PHE A 295 -1.07 8.06 -20.91
C PHE A 295 -1.69 9.45 -20.80
N LYS A 296 -2.96 9.63 -21.17
CA LYS A 296 -3.70 10.88 -20.92
C LYS A 296 -3.82 11.13 -19.42
N ASP A 297 -4.23 10.13 -18.64
CA ASP A 297 -4.31 10.22 -17.18
C ASP A 297 -2.95 10.55 -16.55
N VAL A 298 -1.87 9.93 -17.02
CA VAL A 298 -0.50 10.22 -16.57
C VAL A 298 -0.13 11.69 -16.82
N ARG A 299 -0.42 12.21 -18.02
CA ARG A 299 -0.17 13.62 -18.36
C ARG A 299 -0.97 14.59 -17.48
N GLU A 300 -2.24 14.26 -17.20
CA GLU A 300 -3.09 15.07 -16.33
C GLU A 300 -2.61 15.05 -14.88
N LYS A 301 -2.23 13.88 -14.35
CA LYS A 301 -1.64 13.74 -13.01
C LYS A 301 -0.35 14.59 -12.88
N ARG A 302 0.53 14.57 -13.88
CA ARG A 302 1.74 15.40 -13.91
C ARG A 302 1.40 16.90 -13.89
N LYS A 303 0.46 17.36 -14.72
CA LYS A 303 0.01 18.77 -14.74
C LYS A 303 -0.55 19.19 -13.38
N LYS A 304 -1.48 18.38 -12.81
CA LYS A 304 -2.07 18.65 -11.48
C LYS A 304 -1.00 18.72 -10.40
N GLN A 305 -0.01 17.82 -10.43
CA GLN A 305 1.09 17.82 -9.47
C GLN A 305 1.95 19.10 -9.56
N VAL A 306 2.26 19.57 -10.77
CA VAL A 306 3.01 20.83 -10.96
C VAL A 306 2.22 22.00 -10.39
N ILE A 307 0.94 22.12 -10.75
CA ILE A 307 0.06 23.19 -10.27
C ILE A 307 -0.05 23.14 -8.73
N THR A 308 -0.28 21.96 -8.16
CA THR A 308 -0.37 21.80 -6.70
C THR A 308 0.94 22.20 -6.02
N ASN A 309 2.09 21.82 -6.58
CA ASN A 309 3.40 22.18 -6.03
C ASN A 309 3.63 23.71 -6.06
N LEU A 310 3.18 24.38 -7.11
CA LEU A 310 3.23 25.85 -7.22
C LEU A 310 2.34 26.50 -6.15
N LEU A 311 1.07 26.11 -6.10
CA LEU A 311 0.09 26.71 -5.19
C LEU A 311 0.39 26.46 -3.70
N THR A 312 1.01 25.33 -3.38
CA THR A 312 1.32 24.94 -1.98
C THR A 312 2.71 25.37 -1.52
N GLY A 313 3.56 25.90 -2.42
CA GLY A 313 4.95 26.21 -2.11
C GLY A 313 5.88 24.98 -2.00
N ALA A 314 5.42 23.81 -2.43
CA ALA A 314 6.17 22.56 -2.34
C ALA A 314 7.40 22.51 -3.26
N ILE A 315 7.53 23.39 -4.24
CA ILE A 315 8.63 23.38 -5.22
C ILE A 315 9.99 23.44 -4.52
N ARG A 316 10.18 24.38 -3.59
CA ARG A 316 11.45 24.54 -2.85
C ARG A 316 11.80 23.28 -2.06
N PHE A 317 10.81 22.65 -1.43
CA PHE A 317 10.98 21.38 -0.71
C PHE A 317 11.42 20.27 -1.66
N ARG A 318 10.78 20.13 -2.83
CA ARG A 318 11.10 19.07 -3.81
C ARG A 318 12.48 19.26 -4.44
N ILE A 319 12.88 20.50 -4.74
CA ILE A 319 14.23 20.81 -5.23
C ILE A 319 15.28 20.45 -4.17
N ASN A 320 15.06 20.83 -2.92
CA ASN A 320 15.98 20.50 -1.83
C ASN A 320 16.09 18.99 -1.62
N ARG A 321 14.96 18.27 -1.64
CA ARG A 321 14.94 16.80 -1.56
C ARG A 321 15.79 16.16 -2.65
N TYR A 322 15.66 16.65 -3.91
CA TYR A 322 16.46 16.15 -5.03
C TYR A 322 17.96 16.38 -4.81
N ARG A 323 18.34 17.53 -4.29
CA ARG A 323 19.74 17.86 -3.94
C ARG A 323 20.29 16.99 -2.81
N TYR A 324 19.47 16.62 -1.83
CA TYR A 324 19.89 15.74 -0.72
C TYR A 324 20.02 14.27 -1.15
N SER A 325 19.11 13.76 -2.00
CA SER A 325 19.20 12.40 -2.52
C SER A 325 20.40 12.18 -3.44
N TRP A 326 20.91 13.22 -4.07
CA TRP A 326 22.11 13.16 -4.93
C TRP A 326 23.42 13.13 -4.13
N LYS A 327 23.44 13.67 -2.92
CA LYS A 327 24.63 13.68 -2.05
C LYS A 327 24.77 12.42 -1.19
N SER A 328 23.80 11.51 -1.23
CA SER A 328 23.75 10.27 -0.45
C SER A 328 23.96 9.00 -1.31
N ARG A 329 24.32 9.17 -2.58
CA ARG A 329 24.82 8.12 -3.45
C ARG A 329 26.36 8.33 -3.65
#